data_cf3b895530f9272a91b1713538c2f87d
#
_entry.id   cf3b895530f9272a91b1713538c2f87d
#
_cell.length_a   1.000
_cell.length_b   1.000
_cell.length_c   1.000
_cell.angle_alpha   90.00
_cell.angle_beta   90.00
_cell.angle_gamma   90.00
#
_symmetry.space_group_name_H-M   'P 1'
#
loop_
_entity.id
_entity.type
_entity.pdbx_description
1 polymer ?
#
loop_
_entity_poly.entity_id
_entity_poly.type
_entity_poly.pdbx_seq_one_letter_code
_entity_poly.pdbx_strand_id
1 'polypeptide(L)'
;MDPKAAVSVLLSRTLQNVSTLKMTSTGLVASLEALKKTRRTIQGKVQKPESNTSYKFGQRRNRYFEEIKRLVRNSKREISIITSRNGVIRAYMTGFYKEYERAVSRGIPIRMIAEVDPVNLKFAKKFARIMQLRHLNGIHFRLIAADGTNAVLSTTFDDGNVGSKSDTDTYLVFEDTSLASAISFLFERAWNEASVPAVTR
;
A
#
# COMPACT_ATOMS: atom_id res chain seq x y z
N MET A 1 34.04 2.10 23.31
CA MET A 1 33.31 3.16 22.60
C MET A 1 32.48 3.92 23.63
N ASP A 2 32.69 5.21 23.76
CA ASP A 2 31.97 6.01 24.75
C ASP A 2 30.44 6.01 24.40
N PRO A 3 29.57 5.61 25.36
CA PRO A 3 28.10 5.59 25.13
C PRO A 3 27.52 6.93 24.67
N LYS A 4 28.10 8.06 25.15
CA LYS A 4 27.71 9.43 24.73
C LYS A 4 28.02 9.68 23.25
N ALA A 5 29.17 9.21 22.77
CA ALA A 5 29.55 9.35 21.37
C ALA A 5 28.61 8.53 20.44
N ALA A 6 28.24 7.31 20.86
CA ALA A 6 27.30 6.48 20.11
C ALA A 6 25.90 7.10 20.00
N VAL A 7 25.39 7.68 21.10
CA VAL A 7 24.11 8.39 21.12
C VAL A 7 24.14 9.63 20.23
N SER A 8 25.23 10.39 20.24
CA SER A 8 25.41 11.58 19.39
C SER A 8 25.40 11.24 17.91
N VAL A 9 26.08 10.15 17.50
CA VAL A 9 26.08 9.66 16.12
C VAL A 9 24.69 9.20 15.67
N LEU A 10 23.95 8.49 16.53
CA LEU A 10 22.59 8.06 16.25
C LEU A 10 21.64 9.26 16.10
N LEU A 11 21.73 10.24 16.99
CA LEU A 11 20.94 11.48 16.91
C LEU A 11 21.23 12.25 15.62
N SER A 12 22.50 12.43 15.25
CA SER A 12 22.89 13.11 14.02
C SER A 12 22.35 12.40 12.78
N ARG A 13 22.41 11.06 12.74
CA ARG A 13 21.87 10.25 11.64
C ARG A 13 20.35 10.35 11.55
N THR A 14 19.66 10.33 12.68
CA THR A 14 18.20 10.48 12.72
C THR A 14 17.76 11.87 12.27
N LEU A 15 18.46 12.92 12.70
CA LEU A 15 18.18 14.29 12.26
C LEU A 15 18.44 14.47 10.76
N GLN A 16 19.49 13.86 10.22
CA GLN A 16 19.79 13.87 8.78
C GLN A 16 18.68 13.16 7.97
N ASN A 17 18.21 12.00 8.43
CA ASN A 17 17.10 11.28 7.80
C ASN A 17 15.79 12.07 7.83
N VAL A 18 15.47 12.71 8.96
CA VAL A 18 14.29 13.58 9.10
C VAL A 18 14.40 14.80 8.18
N SER A 19 15.56 15.41 8.07
CA SER A 19 15.82 16.54 7.16
C SER A 19 15.65 16.13 5.70
N THR A 20 16.18 14.99 5.30
CA THR A 20 16.02 14.44 3.94
C THR A 20 14.57 14.12 3.61
N LEU A 21 13.84 13.49 4.55
CA LEU A 21 12.41 13.22 4.40
C LEU A 21 11.58 14.51 4.29
N LYS A 22 11.94 15.53 5.07
CA LYS A 22 11.27 16.84 5.02
C LYS A 22 11.50 17.55 3.68
N MET A 23 12.72 17.53 3.16
CA MET A 23 13.03 18.06 1.82
C MET A 23 12.31 17.31 0.72
N THR A 24 12.24 15.98 0.79
CA THR A 24 11.53 15.16 -0.20
C THR A 24 10.02 15.40 -0.16
N SER A 25 9.43 15.53 1.03
CA SER A 25 8.00 15.83 1.18
C SER A 25 7.66 17.24 0.67
N THR A 26 8.51 18.23 0.94
CA THR A 26 8.33 19.61 0.45
C THR A 26 8.46 19.67 -1.07
N GLY A 27 9.41 18.92 -1.65
CA GLY A 27 9.55 18.78 -3.10
C GLY A 27 8.35 18.13 -3.77
N LEU A 28 7.78 17.09 -3.16
CA LEU A 28 6.56 16.43 -3.63
C LEU A 28 5.34 17.35 -3.56
N VAL A 29 5.19 18.10 -2.48
CA VAL A 29 4.10 19.08 -2.34
C VAL A 29 4.22 20.18 -3.40
N ALA A 30 5.42 20.73 -3.61
CA ALA A 30 5.68 21.72 -4.65
C ALA A 30 5.40 21.16 -6.06
N SER A 31 5.79 19.92 -6.34
CA SER A 31 5.49 19.23 -7.61
C SER A 31 3.99 19.01 -7.81
N LEU A 32 3.26 18.65 -6.75
CA LEU A 32 1.80 18.50 -6.79
C LEU A 32 1.08 19.84 -7.02
N GLU A 33 1.59 20.91 -6.42
CA GLU A 33 1.04 22.25 -6.66
C GLU A 33 1.33 22.76 -8.08
N ALA A 34 2.53 22.51 -8.60
CA ALA A 34 2.88 22.80 -9.98
C ALA A 34 1.98 22.02 -10.95
N LEU A 35 1.73 20.73 -10.70
CA LEU A 35 0.80 19.90 -11.47
C LEU A 35 -0.64 20.42 -11.39
N LYS A 36 -1.11 20.88 -10.22
CA LYS A 36 -2.43 21.51 -10.07
C LYS A 36 -2.55 22.79 -10.88
N LYS A 37 -1.50 23.61 -10.90
CA LYS A 37 -1.46 24.87 -11.67
C LYS A 37 -1.45 24.57 -13.18
N THR A 38 -0.64 23.63 -13.62
CA THR A 38 -0.60 23.16 -15.02
C THR A 38 -1.94 22.57 -15.45
N ARG A 39 -2.62 21.79 -14.60
CA ARG A 39 -3.95 21.25 -14.86
C ARG A 39 -4.99 22.36 -15.08
N ARG A 40 -4.97 23.44 -14.28
CA ARG A 40 -5.88 24.59 -14.46
C ARG A 40 -5.65 25.32 -15.78
N THR A 41 -4.39 25.39 -16.23
CA THR A 41 -4.03 26.05 -17.50
C THR A 41 -4.39 25.18 -18.71
N ILE A 42 -4.32 23.85 -18.58
CA ILE A 42 -4.63 22.90 -19.66
C ILE A 42 -6.14 22.66 -19.80
N GLN A 43 -6.94 22.79 -18.73
CA GLN A 43 -8.39 22.58 -18.78
C GLN A 43 -9.15 23.53 -19.75
N GLY A 44 -8.48 24.57 -20.25
CA GLY A 44 -9.06 25.45 -21.28
C GLY A 44 -8.87 24.99 -22.73
N LYS A 45 -8.10 23.96 -23.04
CA LYS A 45 -7.72 23.61 -24.44
C LYS A 45 -7.56 22.13 -24.79
N VAL A 46 -7.89 21.19 -23.91
CA VAL A 46 -7.74 19.78 -24.24
C VAL A 46 -9.11 19.13 -24.40
N GLN A 47 -9.41 18.70 -25.62
CA GLN A 47 -10.43 17.67 -25.86
C GLN A 47 -10.16 16.53 -24.89
N LYS A 48 -11.17 16.14 -24.12
CA LYS A 48 -11.14 15.05 -23.16
C LYS A 48 -10.64 13.80 -23.91
N PRO A 49 -9.48 13.21 -23.56
CA PRO A 49 -9.18 11.90 -24.09
C PRO A 49 -10.26 10.96 -23.54
N GLU A 50 -10.81 10.11 -24.38
CA GLU A 50 -11.76 9.04 -24.02
C GLU A 50 -11.08 7.94 -23.19
N SER A 51 -10.21 8.28 -22.27
CA SER A 51 -9.66 7.34 -21.31
C SER A 51 -10.56 7.34 -20.07
N ASN A 52 -11.15 6.20 -19.77
CA ASN A 52 -11.88 5.89 -18.53
C ASN A 52 -10.97 5.99 -17.28
N THR A 53 -10.27 7.11 -17.15
CA THR A 53 -9.33 7.35 -16.04
C THR A 53 -10.08 8.00 -14.89
N SER A 54 -10.22 7.30 -13.79
CA SER A 54 -10.88 7.78 -12.58
C SER A 54 -9.91 7.81 -11.41
N TYR A 55 -9.83 8.96 -10.74
CA TYR A 55 -9.08 9.14 -9.51
C TYR A 55 -9.99 9.62 -8.40
N LYS A 56 -9.99 8.90 -7.28
CA LYS A 56 -10.79 9.26 -6.11
C LYS A 56 -9.89 9.36 -4.89
N PHE A 57 -9.84 10.51 -4.26
CA PHE A 57 -9.25 10.68 -2.94
C PHE A 57 -10.33 10.51 -1.89
N GLY A 58 -10.02 9.74 -0.84
CA GLY A 58 -10.94 9.51 0.25
C GLY A 58 -10.27 9.58 1.62
N GLN A 59 -11.10 9.70 2.65
CA GLN A 59 -10.69 9.71 4.05
C GLN A 59 -11.51 8.69 4.83
N ARG A 60 -11.03 8.31 6.02
CA ARG A 60 -11.56 7.34 6.97
C ARG A 60 -11.28 5.89 6.59
N ARG A 61 -10.79 5.14 7.57
CA ARG A 61 -10.40 3.73 7.43
C ARG A 61 -11.53 2.81 6.98
N ASN A 62 -12.73 2.99 7.48
CA ASN A 62 -13.87 2.18 7.07
C ASN A 62 -14.19 2.34 5.58
N ARG A 63 -14.14 3.56 5.05
CA ARG A 63 -14.33 3.82 3.60
C ARG A 63 -13.20 3.21 2.77
N TYR A 64 -11.96 3.33 3.24
CA TYR A 64 -10.81 2.66 2.63
C TYR A 64 -11.05 1.14 2.54
N PHE A 65 -11.56 0.52 3.59
CA PHE A 65 -11.87 -0.90 3.60
C PHE A 65 -12.98 -1.28 2.62
N GLU A 66 -14.01 -0.45 2.48
CA GLU A 66 -15.06 -0.72 1.49
C GLU A 66 -14.53 -0.64 0.05
N GLU A 67 -13.64 0.30 -0.26
CA GLU A 67 -13.00 0.36 -1.57
C GLU A 67 -12.14 -0.88 -1.84
N ILE A 68 -11.38 -1.36 -0.86
CA ILE A 68 -10.61 -2.62 -1.00
C ILE A 68 -11.55 -3.80 -1.22
N LYS A 69 -12.61 -3.95 -0.43
CA LYS A 69 -13.57 -5.06 -0.60
C LYS A 69 -14.21 -5.02 -1.99
N ARG A 70 -14.60 -3.82 -2.46
CA ARG A 70 -15.13 -3.61 -3.81
C ARG A 70 -14.14 -4.09 -4.87
N LEU A 71 -12.86 -3.67 -4.75
CA LEU A 71 -11.80 -4.08 -5.67
C LEU A 71 -11.60 -5.60 -5.66
N VAL A 72 -11.50 -6.23 -4.49
CA VAL A 72 -11.31 -7.69 -4.36
C VAL A 72 -12.49 -8.48 -4.93
N ARG A 73 -13.73 -8.03 -4.69
CA ARG A 73 -14.93 -8.70 -5.20
C ARG A 73 -15.05 -8.61 -6.71
N ASN A 74 -14.61 -7.50 -7.30
CA ASN A 74 -14.69 -7.25 -8.73
C ASN A 74 -13.50 -7.77 -9.53
N SER A 75 -12.42 -8.19 -8.86
CA SER A 75 -11.22 -8.72 -9.53
C SER A 75 -11.51 -10.00 -10.30
N LYS A 76 -10.87 -10.14 -11.48
CA LYS A 76 -11.11 -11.22 -12.45
C LYS A 76 -9.84 -12.00 -12.80
N ARG A 77 -8.65 -11.45 -12.63
CA ARG A 77 -7.39 -12.05 -13.07
C ARG A 77 -6.39 -12.27 -11.94
N GLU A 78 -6.10 -11.23 -11.15
CA GLU A 78 -5.09 -11.28 -10.11
C GLU A 78 -5.26 -10.16 -9.08
N ILE A 79 -4.70 -10.37 -7.89
CA ILE A 79 -4.62 -9.36 -6.84
C ILE A 79 -3.20 -9.32 -6.29
N SER A 80 -2.63 -8.12 -6.21
CA SER A 80 -1.31 -7.84 -5.64
C SER A 80 -1.47 -6.93 -4.41
N ILE A 81 -0.85 -7.31 -3.29
CA ILE A 81 -1.00 -6.63 -2.00
C ILE A 81 0.38 -6.30 -1.45
N ILE A 82 0.58 -5.05 -1.01
CA ILE A 82 1.70 -4.66 -0.14
C ILE A 82 1.11 -4.11 1.15
N THR A 83 1.58 -4.61 2.29
CA THR A 83 1.04 -4.21 3.58
C THR A 83 2.09 -4.20 4.68
N SER A 84 1.91 -3.30 5.65
CA SER A 84 2.76 -3.18 6.82
C SER A 84 2.54 -4.34 7.82
N ARG A 85 3.40 -4.44 8.83
CA ARG A 85 3.29 -5.38 9.93
C ARG A 85 1.89 -5.42 10.56
N ASN A 86 1.38 -4.26 10.96
CA ASN A 86 0.04 -4.15 11.56
C ASN A 86 -1.08 -4.34 10.54
N GLY A 87 -0.79 -4.11 9.25
CA GLY A 87 -1.73 -4.35 8.16
C GLY A 87 -2.12 -5.81 8.03
N VAL A 88 -1.20 -6.75 8.29
CA VAL A 88 -1.50 -8.20 8.32
C VAL A 88 -2.52 -8.53 9.42
N ILE A 89 -2.28 -8.02 10.64
CA ILE A 89 -3.19 -8.23 11.77
C ILE A 89 -4.56 -7.61 11.48
N ARG A 90 -4.55 -6.37 11.01
CA ARG A 90 -5.75 -5.60 10.68
C ARG A 90 -6.58 -6.30 9.60
N ALA A 91 -5.96 -6.75 8.52
CA ALA A 91 -6.65 -7.46 7.45
C ALA A 91 -7.37 -8.72 7.97
N TYR A 92 -6.75 -9.45 8.88
CA TYR A 92 -7.39 -10.62 9.49
C TYR A 92 -8.56 -10.22 10.41
N MET A 93 -8.32 -9.28 11.33
CA MET A 93 -9.31 -8.85 12.34
C MET A 93 -10.54 -8.16 11.74
N THR A 94 -10.39 -7.50 10.59
CA THR A 94 -11.49 -6.80 9.90
C THR A 94 -12.17 -7.64 8.81
N GLY A 95 -11.87 -8.95 8.77
CA GLY A 95 -12.57 -9.91 7.93
C GLY A 95 -12.08 -10.01 6.48
N PHE A 96 -10.98 -9.37 6.11
CA PHE A 96 -10.41 -9.48 4.76
C PHE A 96 -9.95 -10.89 4.42
N TYR A 97 -9.60 -11.71 5.41
CA TYR A 97 -9.27 -13.11 5.18
C TYR A 97 -10.37 -13.81 4.38
N LYS A 98 -11.64 -13.65 4.79
CA LYS A 98 -12.79 -14.25 4.09
C LYS A 98 -13.01 -13.67 2.68
N GLU A 99 -12.75 -12.38 2.48
CA GLU A 99 -12.86 -11.77 1.16
C GLU A 99 -11.80 -12.32 0.19
N TYR A 100 -10.55 -12.49 0.68
CA TYR A 100 -9.47 -13.09 -0.10
C TYR A 100 -9.71 -14.58 -0.37
N GLU A 101 -10.16 -15.33 0.63
CA GLU A 101 -10.55 -16.74 0.47
C GLU A 101 -11.62 -16.92 -0.63
N ARG A 102 -12.64 -16.06 -0.66
CA ARG A 102 -13.64 -16.04 -1.72
C ARG A 102 -13.04 -15.70 -3.10
N ALA A 103 -12.09 -14.77 -3.17
CA ALA A 103 -11.41 -14.45 -4.43
C ALA A 103 -10.60 -15.65 -4.93
N VAL A 104 -9.86 -16.32 -4.06
CA VAL A 104 -9.09 -17.54 -4.38
C VAL A 104 -10.04 -18.66 -4.82
N SER A 105 -11.20 -18.83 -4.17
CA SER A 105 -12.22 -19.82 -4.57
C SER A 105 -12.80 -19.55 -5.97
N ARG A 106 -12.72 -18.31 -6.46
CA ARG A 106 -13.06 -17.96 -7.85
C ARG A 106 -11.89 -18.19 -8.83
N GLY A 107 -10.76 -18.73 -8.38
CA GLY A 107 -9.57 -18.93 -9.20
C GLY A 107 -8.68 -17.69 -9.34
N ILE A 108 -8.90 -16.64 -8.54
CA ILE A 108 -8.09 -15.41 -8.60
C ILE A 108 -6.82 -15.59 -7.75
N PRO A 109 -5.63 -15.63 -8.36
CA PRO A 109 -4.37 -15.70 -7.60
C PRO A 109 -4.14 -14.41 -6.83
N ILE A 110 -3.68 -14.54 -5.58
CA ILE A 110 -3.33 -13.42 -4.72
C ILE A 110 -1.86 -13.53 -4.32
N ARG A 111 -1.12 -12.44 -4.48
CA ARG A 111 0.26 -12.28 -4.00
C ARG A 111 0.33 -11.18 -2.97
N MET A 112 0.93 -11.45 -1.82
CA MET A 112 1.08 -10.49 -0.74
C MET A 112 2.55 -10.31 -0.37
N ILE A 113 3.01 -9.07 -0.33
CA ILE A 113 4.25 -8.68 0.32
C ILE A 113 3.88 -8.03 1.66
N ALA A 114 4.44 -8.53 2.75
CA ALA A 114 4.16 -8.02 4.08
C ALA A 114 5.42 -8.01 4.95
N GLU A 115 5.48 -7.10 5.89
CA GLU A 115 6.45 -7.20 6.97
C GLU A 115 5.97 -8.24 7.99
N VAL A 116 6.64 -9.41 8.00
CA VAL A 116 6.28 -10.54 8.87
C VAL A 116 7.27 -10.63 10.03
N ASP A 117 6.75 -10.67 11.25
CA ASP A 117 7.53 -10.78 12.48
C ASP A 117 6.81 -11.69 13.52
N PRO A 118 7.41 -11.96 14.69
CA PRO A 118 6.78 -12.80 15.71
C PRO A 118 5.39 -12.32 16.16
N VAL A 119 5.11 -11.01 16.10
CA VAL A 119 3.84 -10.44 16.56
C VAL A 119 2.69 -10.78 15.63
N ASN A 120 2.93 -10.74 14.32
CA ASN A 120 1.89 -11.02 13.32
C ASN A 120 1.97 -12.43 12.70
N LEU A 121 2.96 -13.23 13.09
CA LEU A 121 3.26 -14.55 12.53
C LEU A 121 2.02 -15.46 12.44
N LYS A 122 1.21 -15.51 13.49
CA LYS A 122 0.00 -16.37 13.51
C LYS A 122 -1.02 -15.99 12.42
N PHE A 123 -1.10 -14.72 12.07
CA PHE A 123 -1.98 -14.23 11.01
C PHE A 123 -1.35 -14.43 9.63
N ALA A 124 -0.04 -14.16 9.51
CA ALA A 124 0.72 -14.41 8.30
C ALA A 124 0.61 -15.88 7.86
N LYS A 125 0.73 -16.84 8.80
CA LYS A 125 0.51 -18.28 8.55
C LYS A 125 -0.87 -18.60 7.96
N LYS A 126 -1.91 -17.89 8.38
CA LYS A 126 -3.25 -18.08 7.83
C LYS A 126 -3.34 -17.58 6.39
N PHE A 127 -2.81 -16.39 6.10
CA PHE A 127 -2.77 -15.88 4.74
C PHE A 127 -1.92 -16.74 3.81
N ALA A 128 -0.78 -17.24 4.25
CA ALA A 128 0.07 -18.13 3.46
C ALA A 128 -0.58 -19.46 3.04
N ARG A 129 -1.70 -19.85 3.69
CA ARG A 129 -2.49 -21.03 3.29
C ARG A 129 -3.36 -20.82 2.07
N ILE A 130 -3.72 -19.57 1.79
CA ILE A 130 -4.66 -19.22 0.70
C ILE A 130 -4.02 -18.39 -0.40
N MET A 131 -2.83 -17.83 -0.17
CA MET A 131 -2.15 -16.96 -1.15
C MET A 131 -0.63 -17.09 -1.05
N GLN A 132 0.07 -16.58 -2.07
CA GLN A 132 1.52 -16.49 -2.02
C GLN A 132 1.91 -15.30 -1.14
N LEU A 133 2.69 -15.56 -0.10
CA LEU A 133 3.17 -14.55 0.85
C LEU A 133 4.69 -14.43 0.79
N ARG A 134 5.20 -13.21 0.67
CA ARG A 134 6.62 -12.88 0.83
C ARG A 134 6.82 -11.83 1.91
N HIS A 135 8.00 -11.86 2.52
CA HIS A 135 8.41 -10.93 3.56
C HIS A 135 9.34 -9.87 3.00
N LEU A 136 9.07 -8.61 3.35
CA LEU A 136 9.96 -7.48 3.11
C LEU A 136 9.89 -6.53 4.31
N ASN A 137 11.05 -6.05 4.78
CA ASN A 137 11.13 -5.10 5.88
C ASN A 137 10.86 -3.66 5.41
N GLY A 138 10.47 -2.79 6.35
CA GLY A 138 10.37 -1.35 6.12
C GLY A 138 9.16 -0.91 5.30
N ILE A 139 8.10 -1.68 5.31
CA ILE A 139 6.85 -1.32 4.63
C ILE A 139 6.04 -0.36 5.51
N HIS A 140 5.92 0.89 5.06
CA HIS A 140 5.18 1.95 5.78
C HIS A 140 3.88 2.37 5.08
N PHE A 141 3.55 1.78 3.95
CA PHE A 141 2.35 2.07 3.17
C PHE A 141 1.53 0.80 2.95
N ARG A 142 0.33 0.96 2.43
CA ARG A 142 -0.56 -0.14 2.07
C ARG A 142 -1.09 0.08 0.67
N LEU A 143 -0.92 -0.94 -0.16
CA LEU A 143 -1.34 -0.93 -1.55
C LEU A 143 -2.07 -2.24 -1.84
N ILE A 144 -3.16 -2.15 -2.58
CA ILE A 144 -3.79 -3.29 -3.22
C ILE A 144 -4.08 -2.92 -4.67
N ALA A 145 -3.66 -3.77 -5.58
CA ALA A 145 -3.90 -3.62 -7.01
C ALA A 145 -4.58 -4.87 -7.56
N ALA A 146 -5.43 -4.70 -8.55
CA ALA A 146 -6.12 -5.80 -9.20
C ALA A 146 -6.16 -5.61 -10.72
N ASP A 147 -5.97 -6.72 -11.43
CA ASP A 147 -6.19 -6.87 -12.86
C ASP A 147 -5.33 -5.95 -13.75
N GLY A 148 -4.31 -5.28 -13.18
CA GLY A 148 -3.48 -4.31 -13.88
C GLY A 148 -4.19 -3.03 -14.31
N THR A 149 -5.36 -2.73 -13.74
CA THR A 149 -6.19 -1.56 -14.09
C THR A 149 -6.67 -0.75 -12.91
N ASN A 150 -6.76 -1.37 -11.74
CA ASN A 150 -7.34 -0.76 -10.54
C ASN A 150 -6.39 -0.88 -9.37
N ALA A 151 -6.29 0.17 -8.55
CA ALA A 151 -5.58 0.06 -7.29
C ALA A 151 -6.13 1.01 -6.23
N VAL A 152 -5.86 0.64 -4.97
CA VAL A 152 -6.14 1.46 -3.78
C VAL A 152 -4.87 1.58 -2.97
N LEU A 153 -4.39 2.82 -2.81
CA LEU A 153 -3.20 3.17 -2.05
C LEU A 153 -3.60 3.93 -0.78
N SER A 154 -3.19 3.45 0.38
CA SER A 154 -3.25 4.25 1.60
C SER A 154 -2.03 5.16 1.69
N THR A 155 -2.29 6.45 1.90
CA THR A 155 -1.27 7.49 2.04
C THR A 155 -0.93 7.78 3.51
N THR A 156 -1.60 7.12 4.44
CA THR A 156 -1.39 7.27 5.88
C THR A 156 -0.38 6.25 6.38
N PHE A 157 0.59 6.71 7.17
CA PHE A 157 1.50 5.81 7.89
C PHE A 157 0.71 4.88 8.82
N ASP A 158 1.27 3.70 9.05
CA ASP A 158 0.66 2.76 9.99
C ASP A 158 0.78 3.28 11.43
N ASP A 159 -0.37 3.63 12.02
CA ASP A 159 -0.49 4.18 13.37
C ASP A 159 -0.47 3.12 14.48
N GLY A 160 -0.23 1.85 14.14
CA GLY A 160 -0.29 0.73 15.08
C GLY A 160 -1.70 0.31 15.48
N ASN A 161 -2.73 1.10 15.19
CA ASN A 161 -4.12 0.77 15.49
C ASN A 161 -4.65 -0.30 14.53
N VAL A 162 -4.93 -1.48 15.03
CA VAL A 162 -5.47 -2.62 14.24
C VAL A 162 -6.99 -2.60 14.09
N GLY A 163 -7.69 -1.67 14.73
CA GLY A 163 -9.14 -1.51 14.63
C GLY A 163 -9.61 -0.99 13.27
N SER A 164 -10.92 -1.09 13.06
CA SER A 164 -11.57 -0.62 11.83
C SER A 164 -11.84 0.88 11.79
N LYS A 165 -11.67 1.58 12.90
CA LYS A 165 -11.99 3.01 13.02
C LYS A 165 -10.69 3.83 13.06
N SER A 166 -10.56 4.77 12.15
CA SER A 166 -9.62 5.89 12.17
C SER A 166 -10.16 6.94 11.21
N ASP A 167 -10.29 8.16 11.68
CA ASP A 167 -10.77 9.28 10.86
C ASP A 167 -9.63 9.97 10.10
N THR A 168 -8.39 9.66 10.45
CA THR A 168 -7.18 10.26 9.85
C THR A 168 -6.65 9.48 8.65
N ASP A 169 -7.10 8.25 8.42
CA ASP A 169 -6.67 7.47 7.27
C ASP A 169 -7.11 8.14 5.97
N THR A 170 -6.13 8.35 5.09
CA THR A 170 -6.34 8.88 3.75
C THR A 170 -5.94 7.84 2.72
N TYR A 171 -6.62 7.85 1.58
CA TYR A 171 -6.38 6.88 0.51
C TYR A 171 -6.69 7.44 -0.87
N LEU A 172 -6.07 6.85 -1.88
CA LEU A 172 -6.29 7.08 -3.29
C LEU A 172 -6.84 5.81 -3.93
N VAL A 173 -7.90 5.94 -4.70
CA VAL A 173 -8.38 4.91 -5.62
C VAL A 173 -8.09 5.38 -7.03
N PHE A 174 -7.56 4.49 -7.86
CA PHE A 174 -7.39 4.79 -9.27
C PHE A 174 -7.86 3.62 -10.13
N GLU A 175 -8.54 4.01 -11.21
CA GLU A 175 -8.95 3.16 -12.31
C GLU A 175 -8.25 3.73 -13.55
N ASP A 176 -6.99 3.30 -13.78
CA ASP A 176 -6.11 3.83 -14.82
C ASP A 176 -5.08 2.76 -15.20
N THR A 177 -5.09 2.33 -16.44
CA THR A 177 -4.21 1.26 -16.90
C THR A 177 -2.74 1.65 -16.88
N SER A 178 -2.40 2.89 -17.18
CA SER A 178 -1.00 3.36 -17.23
C SER A 178 -0.41 3.40 -15.82
N LEU A 179 -1.15 3.98 -14.86
CA LEU A 179 -0.71 4.03 -13.47
C LEU A 179 -0.71 2.65 -12.82
N ALA A 180 -1.71 1.82 -13.11
CA ALA A 180 -1.75 0.45 -12.64
C ALA A 180 -0.60 -0.40 -13.19
N SER A 181 -0.18 -0.19 -14.44
CA SER A 181 1.01 -0.84 -15.01
C SER A 181 2.29 -0.41 -14.30
N ALA A 182 2.45 0.88 -13.99
CA ALA A 182 3.58 1.36 -13.20
C ALA A 182 3.61 0.74 -11.79
N ILE A 183 2.45 0.63 -11.13
CA ILE A 183 2.31 -0.03 -9.83
C ILE A 183 2.65 -1.52 -9.93
N SER A 184 2.18 -2.21 -10.96
CA SER A 184 2.51 -3.61 -11.20
C SER A 184 4.02 -3.81 -11.38
N PHE A 185 4.67 -2.94 -12.14
CA PHE A 185 6.13 -2.97 -12.29
C PHE A 185 6.86 -2.79 -10.95
N LEU A 186 6.45 -1.83 -10.12
CA LEU A 186 7.03 -1.63 -8.80
C LEU A 186 6.76 -2.82 -7.86
N PHE A 187 5.57 -3.40 -7.94
CA PHE A 187 5.23 -4.60 -7.18
C PHE A 187 6.14 -5.77 -7.56
N GLU A 188 6.36 -6.03 -8.85
CA GLU A 188 7.24 -7.12 -9.30
C GLU A 188 8.68 -6.93 -8.82
N ARG A 189 9.19 -5.71 -8.82
CA ARG A 189 10.52 -5.43 -8.25
C ARG A 189 10.56 -5.75 -6.77
N ALA A 190 9.61 -5.23 -6.00
CA ALA A 190 9.52 -5.53 -4.57
C ALA A 190 9.28 -7.03 -4.30
N TRP A 191 8.53 -7.71 -5.17
CA TRP A 191 8.30 -9.15 -5.07
C TRP A 191 9.60 -9.95 -5.25
N ASN A 192 10.46 -9.56 -6.17
CA ASN A 192 11.74 -10.22 -6.42
C ASN A 192 12.76 -9.98 -5.29
N GLU A 193 12.68 -8.83 -4.61
CA GLU A 193 13.51 -8.52 -3.44
C GLU A 193 13.00 -9.19 -2.15
N ALA A 194 11.70 -9.48 -2.09
CA ALA A 194 11.07 -10.07 -0.92
C ALA A 194 11.41 -11.55 -0.77
N SER A 195 11.68 -11.97 0.47
CA SER A 195 12.01 -13.36 0.82
C SER A 195 10.77 -14.18 1.15
N VAL A 196 10.87 -15.51 0.97
CA VAL A 196 9.85 -16.44 1.46
C VAL A 196 9.94 -16.48 3.00
N PRO A 197 8.89 -16.10 3.74
CA PRO A 197 8.95 -16.11 5.19
C PRO A 197 9.01 -17.53 5.75
N ALA A 198 9.65 -17.70 6.91
CA ALA A 198 9.76 -19.01 7.59
C ALA A 198 8.41 -19.65 7.97
N VAL A 199 7.32 -18.98 7.70
CA VAL A 199 5.93 -19.43 7.94
C VAL A 199 5.42 -20.48 6.94
N THR A 200 6.10 -20.63 5.80
CA THR A 200 5.70 -21.53 4.69
C THR A 200 6.43 -22.87 4.72
N ARG A 201 7.27 -23.09 5.74
CA ARG A 201 7.94 -24.36 6.01
C ARG A 201 7.22 -25.19 7.04
#